data_3990c6404d9a2f8cf9eb98e3c2904b6a
#
_entry.id   3990c6404d9a2f8cf9eb98e3c2904b6a
#
_cell.length_a   1.000
_cell.length_b   1.000
_cell.length_c   1.000
_cell.angle_alpha   90.00
_cell.angle_beta   90.00
_cell.angle_gamma   90.00
#
_symmetry.space_group_name_H-M   'P 1'
#
loop_
_entity.id
_entity.type
_entity.pdbx_description
1 polymer ?
#
loop_
_entity_poly.entity_id
_entity_poly.type
_entity_poly.pdbx_seq_one_letter_code
_entity_poly.pdbx_strand_id
1 'polypeptide(L)'
;MLETVRGPRQLIVGEGVAQNIPRVVAECGSRVLIVTDRVLLGQPGVAEIVAAVGEKVGVVGVFADATSDVPLTDVALAVSAAAEVDADVILAIGGGTVIDLAKIVGVIRRHGGTPRDFYGESKVPGPTIPLVAVPTTSGTGSELTPVSVLTDPDRELKVGVSSVHIVPDFAIVDPELTYSCPATVTAHSGIDAFCHAVESYTARPRAHGPRDPVEQVFLGRNPITDHYALLAAERIARSLPRVVRDGGDKDARADMSYGSMLAGLAFSHAGNAAPHALQYPIGAATHTPHGLGVGLLLPYALDAARDAIGDRLAVLARVCGLDVTDASDAEATDTFLTWLDVLLADIGIPATLADIGVARADLPRFAEMAGGVTRLIQNHPGPTDTASLTAILEAAWIGDRTRHVLTPEQRW
;
A
#
# COMPACT_ATOMS: atom_id res chain seq x y z
N MET A 1 5.52 -4.92 -26.81
CA MET A 1 5.07 -4.72 -25.43
C MET A 1 6.34 -4.71 -24.60
N LEU A 2 6.55 -3.70 -23.76
CA LEU A 2 7.71 -3.63 -22.86
C LEU A 2 7.18 -3.82 -21.45
N GLU A 3 7.70 -4.78 -20.74
CA GLU A 3 7.28 -5.15 -19.39
C GLU A 3 8.50 -5.29 -18.50
N THR A 4 8.40 -4.88 -17.26
CA THR A 4 9.44 -5.07 -16.26
C THR A 4 8.80 -5.52 -14.96
N VAL A 5 9.49 -6.37 -14.22
CA VAL A 5 9.17 -6.73 -12.85
C VAL A 5 10.39 -6.43 -12.00
N ARG A 6 10.20 -5.65 -10.95
CA ARG A 6 11.21 -5.34 -9.95
C ARG A 6 10.70 -5.86 -8.62
N GLY A 7 11.61 -6.19 -7.75
CA GLY A 7 11.29 -6.63 -6.40
C GLY A 7 12.55 -6.70 -5.58
N PRO A 8 12.43 -7.15 -4.33
CA PRO A 8 13.59 -7.43 -3.51
C PRO A 8 14.50 -8.44 -4.20
N ARG A 9 15.77 -8.38 -3.87
CA ARG A 9 16.77 -9.35 -4.34
C ARG A 9 16.39 -10.76 -3.95
N GLN A 10 15.71 -10.90 -2.78
CA GLN A 10 15.10 -12.14 -2.34
C GLN A 10 13.81 -11.86 -1.58
N LEU A 11 12.76 -12.59 -1.92
CA LEU A 11 11.49 -12.65 -1.22
C LEU A 11 11.36 -14.03 -0.57
N ILE A 12 11.22 -14.07 0.75
CA ILE A 12 11.05 -15.29 1.55
C ILE A 12 9.67 -15.25 2.18
N VAL A 13 8.82 -16.22 1.89
CA VAL A 13 7.42 -16.25 2.33
C VAL A 13 7.09 -17.60 2.95
N GLY A 14 6.41 -17.58 4.10
CA GLY A 14 5.89 -18.79 4.75
C GLY A 14 5.90 -18.68 6.27
N GLU A 15 5.25 -19.63 6.92
CA GLU A 15 5.25 -19.74 8.38
C GLU A 15 6.62 -20.11 8.92
N GLY A 16 7.06 -19.45 10.00
CA GLY A 16 8.33 -19.68 10.67
C GLY A 16 9.56 -19.21 9.89
N VAL A 17 9.41 -18.53 8.73
CA VAL A 17 10.54 -18.04 7.95
C VAL A 17 11.30 -16.90 8.63
N ALA A 18 10.71 -16.25 9.64
CA ALA A 18 11.34 -15.23 10.46
C ALA A 18 12.63 -15.72 11.16
N GLN A 19 12.77 -17.03 11.40
CA GLN A 19 14.01 -17.62 11.91
C GLN A 19 15.25 -17.38 11.02
N ASN A 20 15.05 -17.02 9.74
CA ASN A 20 16.15 -16.70 8.82
C ASN A 20 16.63 -15.24 8.95
N ILE A 21 15.90 -14.36 9.63
CA ILE A 21 16.22 -12.93 9.73
C ILE A 21 17.65 -12.69 10.23
N PRO A 22 18.12 -13.33 11.34
CA PRO A 22 19.48 -13.07 11.84
C PRO A 22 20.56 -13.40 10.83
N ARG A 23 20.36 -14.47 10.05
CA ARG A 23 21.30 -14.88 9.00
C ARG A 23 21.29 -13.88 7.84
N VAL A 24 20.11 -13.51 7.35
CA VAL A 24 19.95 -12.56 6.23
C VAL A 24 20.56 -11.20 6.57
N VAL A 25 20.31 -10.70 7.79
CA VAL A 25 20.90 -9.44 8.26
C VAL A 25 22.43 -9.52 8.30
N ALA A 26 23.00 -10.60 8.86
CA ALA A 26 24.45 -10.80 8.93
C ALA A 26 25.13 -10.94 7.55
N GLU A 27 24.38 -11.40 6.53
CA GLU A 27 24.85 -11.44 5.14
C GLU A 27 24.87 -10.04 4.49
N CYS A 28 24.05 -9.10 5.01
CA CYS A 28 23.94 -7.72 4.51
C CYS A 28 24.92 -6.75 5.16
N GLY A 29 25.27 -6.95 6.44
CA GLY A 29 26.10 -6.03 7.18
C GLY A 29 26.44 -6.53 8.58
N SER A 30 27.19 -5.74 9.32
CA SER A 30 27.66 -6.05 10.67
C SER A 30 27.27 -5.02 11.73
N ARG A 31 26.75 -3.88 11.33
CA ARG A 31 26.26 -2.79 12.18
C ARG A 31 24.82 -2.48 11.77
N VAL A 32 23.87 -3.06 12.49
CA VAL A 32 22.45 -2.98 12.14
C VAL A 32 21.73 -1.90 12.92
N LEU A 33 20.91 -1.10 12.23
CA LEU A 33 19.81 -0.38 12.86
C LEU A 33 18.53 -1.21 12.71
N ILE A 34 17.92 -1.59 13.82
CA ILE A 34 16.58 -2.16 13.85
C ILE A 34 15.57 -1.03 13.99
N VAL A 35 14.64 -0.90 13.04
CA VAL A 35 13.54 0.06 13.06
C VAL A 35 12.25 -0.69 13.33
N THR A 36 11.51 -0.28 14.37
CA THR A 36 10.26 -0.90 14.80
C THR A 36 9.40 0.13 15.54
N ASP A 37 8.35 -0.33 16.21
CA ASP A 37 7.60 0.47 17.18
C ASP A 37 7.61 -0.18 18.59
N ARG A 38 7.24 0.58 19.61
CA ARG A 38 7.30 0.13 21.02
C ARG A 38 6.34 -1.03 21.30
N VAL A 39 5.20 -1.09 20.62
CA VAL A 39 4.21 -2.15 20.83
C VAL A 39 4.76 -3.46 20.29
N LEU A 40 5.31 -3.43 19.07
CA LEU A 40 5.92 -4.60 18.45
C LEU A 40 7.17 -5.06 19.19
N LEU A 41 8.03 -4.14 19.61
CA LEU A 41 9.23 -4.50 20.39
C LEU A 41 8.87 -5.23 21.69
N GLY A 42 7.71 -4.95 22.28
CA GLY A 42 7.17 -5.65 23.45
C GLY A 42 6.58 -7.04 23.15
N GLN A 43 6.41 -7.41 21.88
CA GLN A 43 5.90 -8.74 21.49
C GLN A 43 7.01 -9.79 21.60
N PRO A 44 6.75 -10.96 22.23
CA PRO A 44 7.80 -11.99 22.40
C PRO A 44 8.51 -12.37 21.13
N GLY A 45 7.81 -12.62 20.03
CA GLY A 45 8.40 -13.02 18.75
C GLY A 45 9.33 -11.97 18.16
N VAL A 46 9.00 -10.66 18.28
CA VAL A 46 9.88 -9.58 17.82
C VAL A 46 11.09 -9.43 18.73
N ALA A 47 10.90 -9.49 20.05
CA ALA A 47 12.00 -9.44 21.02
C ALA A 47 13.00 -10.59 20.82
N GLU A 48 12.53 -11.80 20.52
CA GLU A 48 13.37 -12.97 20.18
C GLU A 48 14.17 -12.74 18.90
N ILE A 49 13.56 -12.18 17.85
CA ILE A 49 14.26 -11.82 16.60
C ILE A 49 15.37 -10.79 16.90
N VAL A 50 15.07 -9.75 17.65
CA VAL A 50 16.05 -8.70 18.01
C VAL A 50 17.24 -9.31 18.78
N ALA A 51 16.98 -10.17 19.74
CA ALA A 51 18.02 -10.86 20.49
C ALA A 51 18.87 -11.77 19.59
N ALA A 52 18.24 -12.58 18.73
CA ALA A 52 18.93 -13.47 17.81
C ALA A 52 19.76 -12.73 16.75
N VAL A 53 19.30 -11.55 16.30
CA VAL A 53 20.12 -10.67 15.43
C VAL A 53 21.36 -10.19 16.22
N GLY A 54 21.20 -9.77 17.49
CA GLY A 54 22.31 -9.32 18.33
C GLY A 54 23.40 -10.40 18.55
N GLU A 55 23.03 -11.67 18.52
CA GLU A 55 23.99 -12.78 18.60
C GLU A 55 24.80 -13.00 17.30
N LYS A 56 24.30 -12.50 16.18
CA LYS A 56 24.88 -12.73 14.83
C LYS A 56 25.69 -11.57 14.29
N VAL A 57 25.35 -10.33 14.67
CA VAL A 57 26.00 -9.11 14.18
C VAL A 57 26.85 -8.44 15.25
N GLY A 58 27.80 -7.61 14.82
CA GLY A 58 28.75 -6.97 15.74
C GLY A 58 28.14 -5.82 16.56
N VAL A 59 27.26 -5.03 15.99
CA VAL A 59 26.65 -3.83 16.59
C VAL A 59 25.15 -3.78 16.27
N VAL A 60 24.35 -3.52 17.28
CA VAL A 60 22.88 -3.35 17.14
C VAL A 60 22.45 -2.03 17.75
N GLY A 61 21.83 -1.18 16.96
CA GLY A 61 21.00 -0.06 17.41
C GLY A 61 19.53 -0.41 17.23
N VAL A 62 18.67 0.08 18.11
CA VAL A 62 17.22 -0.10 18.02
C VAL A 62 16.56 1.27 18.06
N PHE A 63 15.79 1.60 17.04
CA PHE A 63 14.85 2.71 17.00
C PHE A 63 13.43 2.15 17.07
N ALA A 64 12.77 2.35 18.22
CA ALA A 64 11.44 1.80 18.49
C ALA A 64 10.34 2.89 18.61
N ASP A 65 10.64 4.10 18.18
CA ASP A 65 9.74 5.25 18.32
C ASP A 65 9.09 5.66 16.97
N ALA A 66 8.96 4.70 16.05
CA ALA A 66 8.21 4.94 14.81
C ALA A 66 6.74 5.20 15.14
N THR A 67 6.23 6.36 14.70
CA THR A 67 4.83 6.76 14.88
C THR A 67 4.07 6.79 13.55
N SER A 68 2.75 6.80 13.63
CA SER A 68 1.89 6.80 12.43
C SER A 68 2.29 7.89 11.45
N ASP A 69 2.17 7.59 10.17
CA ASP A 69 2.31 8.54 9.07
C ASP A 69 3.72 9.09 8.80
N VAL A 70 4.74 8.50 9.44
CA VAL A 70 6.17 8.83 9.21
C VAL A 70 6.45 10.36 9.23
N PRO A 71 6.28 11.04 10.37
CA PRO A 71 6.58 12.46 10.46
C PRO A 71 8.09 12.70 10.30
N LEU A 72 8.48 13.87 9.76
CA LEU A 72 9.88 14.22 9.56
C LEU A 72 10.71 14.23 10.85
N THR A 73 10.08 14.42 12.01
CA THR A 73 10.72 14.29 13.32
C THR A 73 11.24 12.88 13.58
N ASP A 74 10.43 11.86 13.27
CA ASP A 74 10.84 10.47 13.45
C ASP A 74 11.97 10.09 12.49
N VAL A 75 11.92 10.62 11.25
CA VAL A 75 13.03 10.45 10.30
C VAL A 75 14.32 11.00 10.87
N ALA A 76 14.32 12.22 11.43
CA ALA A 76 15.51 12.84 11.98
C ALA A 76 16.09 12.04 13.16
N LEU A 77 15.23 11.54 14.05
CA LEU A 77 15.63 10.72 15.19
C LEU A 77 16.20 9.36 14.75
N ALA A 78 15.53 8.70 13.80
CA ALA A 78 15.97 7.41 13.28
C ALA A 78 17.30 7.51 12.48
N VAL A 79 17.50 8.61 11.75
CA VAL A 79 18.80 8.92 11.08
C VAL A 79 19.91 9.12 12.11
N SER A 80 19.63 9.82 13.20
CA SER A 80 20.60 9.98 14.30
C SER A 80 20.95 8.64 14.93
N ALA A 81 19.97 7.80 15.24
CA ALA A 81 20.19 6.45 15.75
C ALA A 81 21.02 5.58 14.77
N ALA A 82 20.78 5.71 13.47
CA ALA A 82 21.59 5.02 12.45
C ALA A 82 23.04 5.49 12.44
N ALA A 83 23.27 6.78 12.66
CA ALA A 83 24.61 7.36 12.71
C ALA A 83 25.38 6.96 13.97
N GLU A 84 24.73 6.87 15.14
CA GLU A 84 25.34 6.45 16.40
C GLU A 84 25.97 5.06 16.33
N VAL A 85 25.33 4.12 15.62
CA VAL A 85 25.87 2.75 15.43
C VAL A 85 26.64 2.60 14.11
N ASP A 86 26.82 3.69 13.37
CA ASP A 86 27.42 3.68 12.03
C ASP A 86 26.80 2.59 11.12
N ALA A 87 25.47 2.53 11.09
CA ALA A 87 24.72 1.44 10.46
C ALA A 87 25.12 1.23 8.99
N ASP A 88 25.39 -0.03 8.65
CA ASP A 88 25.67 -0.53 7.28
C ASP A 88 24.55 -1.43 6.74
N VAL A 89 23.57 -1.76 7.58
CA VAL A 89 22.32 -2.46 7.21
C VAL A 89 21.15 -1.96 8.07
N ILE A 90 19.93 -1.95 7.52
CA ILE A 90 18.71 -1.68 8.28
C ILE A 90 17.85 -2.94 8.29
N LEU A 91 17.29 -3.29 9.46
CA LEU A 91 16.24 -4.27 9.64
C LEU A 91 14.96 -3.53 10.05
N ALA A 92 13.94 -3.56 9.21
CA ALA A 92 12.62 -3.00 9.52
C ALA A 92 11.65 -4.12 9.91
N ILE A 93 11.14 -4.11 11.15
CA ILE A 93 10.13 -5.06 11.63
C ILE A 93 8.89 -4.26 12.00
N GLY A 94 7.84 -4.31 11.16
CA GLY A 94 6.63 -3.53 11.41
C GLY A 94 5.70 -3.43 10.21
N GLY A 95 4.68 -2.60 10.35
CA GLY A 95 3.78 -2.25 9.26
C GLY A 95 4.42 -1.27 8.27
N GLY A 96 3.62 -0.79 7.32
CA GLY A 96 4.08 0.14 6.26
C GLY A 96 4.81 1.36 6.79
N THR A 97 4.34 1.95 7.89
CA THR A 97 5.00 3.11 8.55
C THR A 97 6.46 2.81 8.91
N VAL A 98 6.72 1.67 9.54
CA VAL A 98 8.07 1.28 9.96
C VAL A 98 8.97 1.04 8.75
N ILE A 99 8.45 0.36 7.73
CA ILE A 99 9.21 0.05 6.51
C ILE A 99 9.48 1.33 5.70
N ASP A 100 8.52 2.23 5.59
CA ASP A 100 8.68 3.52 4.90
C ASP A 100 9.70 4.42 5.61
N LEU A 101 9.67 4.47 6.96
CA LEU A 101 10.69 5.14 7.75
C LEU A 101 12.08 4.55 7.48
N ALA A 102 12.21 3.23 7.50
CA ALA A 102 13.48 2.56 7.25
C ALA A 102 14.05 2.85 5.85
N LYS A 103 13.19 2.90 4.82
CA LYS A 103 13.58 3.26 3.46
C LYS A 103 14.23 4.65 3.40
N ILE A 104 13.56 5.67 3.97
CA ILE A 104 14.09 7.03 3.92
C ILE A 104 15.33 7.21 4.79
N VAL A 105 15.43 6.50 5.92
CA VAL A 105 16.65 6.45 6.73
C VAL A 105 17.81 5.87 5.91
N GLY A 106 17.57 4.78 5.17
CA GLY A 106 18.56 4.18 4.27
C GLY A 106 19.05 5.14 3.18
N VAL A 107 18.13 5.92 2.60
CA VAL A 107 18.48 6.99 1.62
C VAL A 107 19.41 8.03 2.25
N ILE A 108 18.99 8.63 3.37
CA ILE A 108 19.75 9.72 4.02
C ILE A 108 21.10 9.20 4.55
N ARG A 109 21.12 8.01 5.11
CA ARG A 109 22.36 7.39 5.61
C ARG A 109 23.38 7.19 4.48
N ARG A 110 22.95 6.86 3.27
CA ARG A 110 23.82 6.62 2.13
C ARG A 110 24.22 7.88 1.39
N HIS A 111 23.28 8.79 1.18
CA HIS A 111 23.44 9.93 0.27
C HIS A 111 23.54 11.28 0.98
N GLY A 112 23.27 11.30 2.30
CA GLY A 112 23.17 12.58 3.05
C GLY A 112 21.90 13.34 2.70
N GLY A 113 21.85 14.61 3.05
CA GLY A 113 20.72 15.50 2.78
C GLY A 113 19.57 15.34 3.76
N THR A 114 18.39 15.76 3.33
CA THR A 114 17.12 15.72 4.07
C THR A 114 16.06 15.00 3.25
N PRO A 115 14.95 14.51 3.85
CA PRO A 115 13.87 13.89 3.08
C PRO A 115 13.36 14.77 1.94
N ARG A 116 13.34 16.09 2.13
CA ARG A 116 12.83 17.06 1.15
C ARG A 116 13.62 17.08 -0.16
N ASP A 117 14.88 16.70 -0.12
CA ASP A 117 15.75 16.64 -1.31
C ASP A 117 15.32 15.51 -2.26
N PHE A 118 14.59 14.50 -1.75
CA PHE A 118 14.19 13.29 -2.46
C PHE A 118 12.69 13.22 -2.80
N TYR A 119 11.88 14.22 -2.46
CA TYR A 119 10.45 14.21 -2.75
C TYR A 119 10.14 14.08 -4.24
N GLY A 120 9.23 13.19 -4.57
CA GLY A 120 8.80 12.89 -5.93
C GLY A 120 9.43 11.61 -6.47
N GLU A 121 9.50 11.50 -7.78
CA GLU A 121 9.91 10.27 -8.47
C GLU A 121 11.35 10.37 -8.98
N SER A 122 12.11 9.27 -8.83
CA SER A 122 13.47 9.08 -9.37
C SER A 122 14.51 10.10 -8.91
N LYS A 123 14.37 10.67 -7.72
CA LYS A 123 15.33 11.65 -7.17
C LYS A 123 16.40 11.04 -6.27
N VAL A 124 16.27 9.77 -5.87
CA VAL A 124 17.32 9.06 -5.13
C VAL A 124 18.43 8.71 -6.11
N PRO A 125 19.69 9.16 -5.89
CA PRO A 125 20.73 9.11 -6.93
C PRO A 125 21.33 7.71 -7.16
N GLY A 126 21.04 6.72 -6.32
CA GLY A 126 21.59 5.38 -6.45
C GLY A 126 21.15 4.45 -5.31
N PRO A 127 21.70 3.23 -5.23
CA PRO A 127 21.39 2.27 -4.19
C PRO A 127 21.59 2.83 -2.77
N THR A 128 20.73 2.44 -1.85
CA THR A 128 20.80 2.79 -0.41
C THR A 128 21.70 1.81 0.34
N ILE A 129 21.82 1.94 1.66
CA ILE A 129 22.33 0.83 2.47
C ILE A 129 21.32 -0.32 2.45
N PRO A 130 21.75 -1.60 2.55
CA PRO A 130 20.86 -2.74 2.49
C PRO A 130 19.69 -2.64 3.48
N LEU A 131 18.49 -3.00 3.01
CA LEU A 131 17.27 -3.02 3.81
C LEU A 131 16.66 -4.43 3.80
N VAL A 132 16.47 -4.99 5.00
CA VAL A 132 15.69 -6.20 5.25
C VAL A 132 14.34 -5.77 5.81
N ALA A 133 13.26 -6.00 5.07
CA ALA A 133 11.91 -5.62 5.46
C ALA A 133 11.10 -6.84 5.90
N VAL A 134 10.48 -6.73 7.08
CA VAL A 134 9.70 -7.78 7.73
C VAL A 134 8.35 -7.21 8.12
N PRO A 135 7.31 -7.38 7.27
CA PRO A 135 5.98 -6.85 7.55
C PRO A 135 5.30 -7.61 8.70
N THR A 136 4.63 -6.87 9.58
CA THR A 136 3.78 -7.41 10.65
C THR A 136 2.29 -7.11 10.44
N THR A 137 1.95 -6.50 9.29
CA THR A 137 0.59 -6.28 8.81
C THR A 137 0.47 -6.80 7.38
N SER A 138 -0.71 -7.32 7.03
CA SER A 138 -1.01 -7.75 5.67
C SER A 138 -1.78 -6.65 4.95
N GLY A 139 -1.06 -5.67 4.39
CA GLY A 139 -1.71 -4.47 3.86
C GLY A 139 -0.91 -3.71 2.82
N THR A 140 0.04 -2.91 3.26
CA THR A 140 0.68 -1.89 2.43
C THR A 140 1.60 -2.43 1.34
N GLY A 141 2.09 -3.67 1.46
CA GLY A 141 3.09 -4.21 0.54
C GLY A 141 4.40 -3.41 0.50
N SER A 142 4.66 -2.55 1.50
CA SER A 142 5.84 -1.66 1.50
C SER A 142 7.15 -2.44 1.42
N GLU A 143 7.20 -3.67 1.88
CA GLU A 143 8.35 -4.57 1.76
C GLU A 143 8.74 -4.90 0.31
N LEU A 144 7.86 -4.60 -0.65
CA LEU A 144 8.05 -4.89 -2.09
C LEU A 144 8.07 -3.65 -2.96
N THR A 145 7.80 -2.47 -2.39
CA THR A 145 7.49 -1.28 -3.17
C THR A 145 8.64 -0.28 -3.26
N PRO A 146 8.71 0.46 -4.35
CA PRO A 146 9.68 1.53 -4.57
C PRO A 146 9.20 2.87 -3.98
N VAL A 147 8.39 2.87 -2.91
CA VAL A 147 7.77 4.07 -2.34
C VAL A 147 8.01 4.13 -0.84
N SER A 148 8.20 5.34 -0.33
CA SER A 148 8.09 5.74 1.07
C SER A 148 7.20 6.96 1.16
N VAL A 149 6.16 6.92 2.01
CA VAL A 149 5.20 8.02 2.19
C VAL A 149 5.45 8.68 3.54
N LEU A 150 5.61 10.01 3.53
CA LEU A 150 6.02 10.81 4.68
C LEU A 150 5.00 11.91 4.97
N THR A 151 4.93 12.34 6.23
CA THR A 151 4.20 13.55 6.64
C THR A 151 5.18 14.69 6.87
N ASP A 152 5.08 15.71 6.01
CA ASP A 152 5.81 16.97 6.16
C ASP A 152 4.86 18.05 6.70
N PRO A 153 5.10 18.61 7.89
CA PRO A 153 4.19 19.60 8.50
C PRO A 153 4.05 20.89 7.68
N ASP A 154 5.00 21.16 6.75
CA ASP A 154 4.92 22.30 5.85
C ASP A 154 4.12 22.01 4.57
N ARG A 155 3.50 20.83 4.47
CA ARG A 155 2.71 20.39 3.33
C ARG A 155 1.29 20.01 3.76
N GLU A 156 0.29 20.40 2.97
CA GLU A 156 -1.11 19.99 3.21
C GLU A 156 -1.37 18.52 2.91
N LEU A 157 -0.55 17.89 2.08
CA LEU A 157 -0.64 16.48 1.69
C LEU A 157 0.58 15.70 2.14
N LYS A 158 0.37 14.40 2.38
CA LYS A 158 1.47 13.46 2.50
C LYS A 158 2.35 13.52 1.25
N VAL A 159 3.65 13.37 1.43
CA VAL A 159 4.63 13.42 0.35
C VAL A 159 5.24 12.04 0.13
N GLY A 160 5.47 11.69 -1.13
CA GLY A 160 6.11 10.43 -1.50
C GLY A 160 7.53 10.64 -1.98
N VAL A 161 8.41 9.74 -1.56
CA VAL A 161 9.69 9.46 -2.22
C VAL A 161 9.50 8.18 -3.00
N SER A 162 9.71 8.23 -4.32
CA SER A 162 9.56 7.06 -5.19
C SER A 162 10.83 6.84 -6.00
N SER A 163 11.44 5.66 -5.85
CA SER A 163 12.66 5.31 -6.57
C SER A 163 12.87 3.81 -6.60
N VAL A 164 13.38 3.30 -7.70
CA VAL A 164 13.78 1.89 -7.81
C VAL A 164 14.86 1.50 -6.80
N HIS A 165 15.58 2.48 -6.25
CA HIS A 165 16.67 2.29 -5.30
C HIS A 165 16.23 2.11 -3.85
N ILE A 166 14.94 2.32 -3.52
CA ILE A 166 14.42 2.15 -2.17
C ILE A 166 13.55 0.89 -2.00
N VAL A 167 13.45 0.06 -3.04
CA VAL A 167 12.92 -1.30 -2.88
C VAL A 167 13.82 -2.03 -1.88
N PRO A 168 13.27 -2.66 -0.83
CA PRO A 168 14.08 -3.46 0.09
C PRO A 168 14.90 -4.54 -0.63
N ASP A 169 16.11 -4.83 -0.14
CA ASP A 169 16.93 -5.90 -0.69
C ASP A 169 16.35 -7.27 -0.38
N PHE A 170 15.80 -7.43 0.82
CA PHE A 170 15.13 -8.64 1.28
C PHE A 170 13.76 -8.30 1.85
N ALA A 171 12.76 -9.11 1.49
CA ALA A 171 11.46 -9.12 2.13
C ALA A 171 11.24 -10.50 2.77
N ILE A 172 10.93 -10.54 4.06
CA ILE A 172 10.65 -11.77 4.80
C ILE A 172 9.22 -11.67 5.33
N VAL A 173 8.30 -12.37 4.66
CA VAL A 173 6.87 -12.35 4.93
C VAL A 173 6.50 -13.60 5.72
N ASP A 174 6.38 -13.46 7.03
CA ASP A 174 5.98 -14.51 7.94
C ASP A 174 4.59 -14.23 8.51
N PRO A 175 3.56 -15.02 8.16
CA PRO A 175 2.21 -14.85 8.68
C PRO A 175 2.13 -14.87 10.21
N GLU A 176 3.03 -15.60 10.88
CA GLU A 176 3.03 -15.69 12.36
C GLU A 176 3.26 -14.33 13.03
N LEU A 177 3.98 -13.42 12.37
CA LEU A 177 4.21 -12.06 12.87
C LEU A 177 2.97 -11.16 12.78
N THR A 178 1.91 -11.63 12.10
CA THR A 178 0.63 -10.92 11.99
C THR A 178 -0.42 -11.40 13.01
N TYR A 179 -0.17 -12.49 13.75
CA TYR A 179 -1.18 -13.11 14.64
C TYR A 179 -1.62 -12.20 15.77
N SER A 180 -0.75 -11.30 16.24
CA SER A 180 -1.08 -10.32 17.26
C SER A 180 -1.75 -9.04 16.72
N CYS A 181 -1.92 -8.93 15.40
CA CYS A 181 -2.50 -7.73 14.78
C CYS A 181 -3.99 -7.58 15.16
N PRO A 182 -4.41 -6.44 15.76
CA PRO A 182 -5.80 -6.20 16.13
C PRO A 182 -6.76 -6.25 14.96
N ALA A 183 -8.03 -6.64 15.20
CA ALA A 183 -9.06 -6.77 14.17
C ALA A 183 -9.25 -5.49 13.33
N THR A 184 -9.26 -4.32 13.98
CA THR A 184 -9.37 -3.01 13.29
C THR A 184 -8.19 -2.72 12.38
N VAL A 185 -6.96 -2.99 12.83
CA VAL A 185 -5.76 -2.84 11.98
C VAL A 185 -5.79 -3.85 10.85
N THR A 186 -6.22 -5.09 11.13
CA THR A 186 -6.39 -6.14 10.10
C THR A 186 -7.41 -5.73 9.05
N ALA A 187 -8.56 -5.15 9.45
CA ALA A 187 -9.59 -4.67 8.53
C ALA A 187 -9.06 -3.56 7.62
N HIS A 188 -8.44 -2.54 8.24
CA HIS A 188 -7.93 -1.38 7.48
C HIS A 188 -6.77 -1.77 6.55
N SER A 189 -5.80 -2.55 7.04
CA SER A 189 -4.68 -2.97 6.21
C SER A 189 -5.11 -3.97 5.13
N GLY A 190 -6.03 -4.89 5.46
CA GLY A 190 -6.50 -5.89 4.51
C GLY A 190 -7.33 -5.31 3.37
N ILE A 191 -8.21 -4.32 3.66
CA ILE A 191 -8.94 -3.63 2.58
C ILE A 191 -7.99 -2.77 1.74
N ASP A 192 -6.94 -2.18 2.31
CA ASP A 192 -5.91 -1.48 1.56
C ASP A 192 -5.21 -2.42 0.56
N ALA A 193 -4.82 -3.62 1.01
CA ALA A 193 -4.26 -4.65 0.12
C ALA A 193 -5.23 -5.04 -1.00
N PHE A 194 -6.53 -5.15 -0.71
CA PHE A 194 -7.55 -5.40 -1.73
C PHE A 194 -7.64 -4.26 -2.75
N CYS A 195 -7.61 -3.00 -2.26
CA CYS A 195 -7.57 -1.82 -3.13
C CYS A 195 -6.33 -1.82 -4.02
N HIS A 196 -5.15 -2.14 -3.49
CA HIS A 196 -3.92 -2.27 -4.27
C HIS A 196 -4.08 -3.27 -5.41
N ALA A 197 -4.67 -4.44 -5.14
CA ALA A 197 -4.92 -5.46 -6.16
C ALA A 197 -5.90 -4.97 -7.23
N VAL A 198 -7.05 -4.43 -6.81
CA VAL A 198 -8.11 -3.96 -7.72
C VAL A 198 -7.65 -2.77 -8.55
N GLU A 199 -7.02 -1.77 -7.93
CA GLU A 199 -6.51 -0.59 -8.65
C GLU A 199 -5.40 -0.95 -9.63
N SER A 200 -4.48 -1.85 -9.26
CA SER A 200 -3.43 -2.34 -10.16
C SER A 200 -4.03 -3.07 -11.38
N TYR A 201 -5.04 -3.91 -11.14
CA TYR A 201 -5.70 -4.65 -12.20
C TYR A 201 -6.50 -3.74 -13.13
N THR A 202 -7.16 -2.72 -12.60
CA THR A 202 -7.98 -1.78 -13.38
C THR A 202 -7.22 -0.57 -13.91
N ALA A 203 -5.94 -0.38 -13.54
CA ALA A 203 -5.12 0.74 -13.97
C ALA A 203 -5.08 0.87 -15.50
N ARG A 204 -4.90 2.09 -16.01
CA ARG A 204 -4.71 2.31 -17.46
C ARG A 204 -3.46 1.61 -17.97
N PRO A 205 -3.52 0.91 -19.10
CA PRO A 205 -2.32 0.52 -19.83
C PRO A 205 -1.64 1.77 -20.37
N ARG A 206 -0.31 1.83 -20.30
CA ARG A 206 0.46 2.97 -20.79
C ARG A 206 1.39 2.53 -21.92
N ALA A 207 1.55 3.39 -22.94
CA ALA A 207 2.57 3.16 -23.97
C ALA A 207 3.94 3.60 -23.43
N HIS A 208 4.94 2.77 -23.59
CA HIS A 208 6.29 3.00 -23.08
C HIS A 208 7.33 2.97 -24.20
N GLY A 209 8.30 3.90 -24.12
CA GLY A 209 9.52 3.85 -24.90
C GLY A 209 10.53 2.85 -24.29
N PRO A 210 11.61 2.49 -25.02
CA PRO A 210 12.61 1.52 -24.56
C PRO A 210 13.35 1.89 -23.27
N ARG A 211 13.38 3.18 -22.90
CA ARG A 211 14.05 3.68 -21.69
C ARG A 211 13.13 3.72 -20.47
N ASP A 212 11.82 3.86 -20.66
CA ASP A 212 10.85 4.03 -19.59
C ASP A 212 10.96 2.96 -18.51
N PRO A 213 11.16 1.65 -18.81
CA PRO A 213 11.31 0.62 -17.80
C PRO A 213 12.52 0.80 -16.86
N VAL A 214 13.49 1.62 -17.24
CA VAL A 214 14.68 1.91 -16.40
C VAL A 214 14.52 3.25 -15.68
N GLU A 215 13.87 4.23 -16.33
CA GLU A 215 13.78 5.61 -15.85
C GLU A 215 12.53 5.88 -15.00
N GLN A 216 11.42 5.15 -15.26
CA GLN A 216 10.16 5.35 -14.54
C GLN A 216 9.95 4.30 -13.45
N VAL A 217 9.34 4.71 -12.37
CA VAL A 217 9.00 3.83 -11.24
C VAL A 217 7.71 3.06 -11.56
N PHE A 218 6.66 3.75 -12.01
CA PHE A 218 5.35 3.17 -12.31
C PHE A 218 5.07 3.19 -13.80
N LEU A 219 4.64 2.06 -14.34
CA LEU A 219 4.46 1.85 -15.77
C LEU A 219 3.00 1.61 -16.18
N GLY A 220 2.06 1.63 -15.24
CA GLY A 220 0.69 1.18 -15.49
C GLY A 220 0.60 -0.35 -15.54
N ARG A 221 -0.62 -0.87 -15.73
CA ARG A 221 -0.85 -2.32 -15.76
C ARG A 221 -0.22 -3.00 -16.96
N ASN A 222 0.13 -4.25 -16.77
CA ASN A 222 0.61 -5.16 -17.81
C ASN A 222 0.16 -6.61 -17.46
N PRO A 223 0.28 -7.59 -18.38
CA PRO A 223 -0.14 -8.97 -18.13
C PRO A 223 0.48 -9.62 -16.88
N ILE A 224 1.70 -9.26 -16.50
CA ILE A 224 2.36 -9.82 -15.32
C ILE A 224 1.73 -9.24 -14.05
N THR A 225 1.53 -7.92 -14.00
CA THR A 225 0.87 -7.26 -12.87
C THR A 225 -0.60 -7.68 -12.75
N ASP A 226 -1.29 -7.88 -13.87
CA ASP A 226 -2.67 -8.39 -13.91
C ASP A 226 -2.75 -9.77 -13.23
N HIS A 227 -1.79 -10.65 -13.49
CA HIS A 227 -1.77 -11.99 -12.89
C HIS A 227 -1.59 -11.94 -11.36
N TYR A 228 -0.64 -11.14 -10.86
CA TYR A 228 -0.47 -10.95 -9.43
C TYR A 228 -1.68 -10.31 -8.77
N ALA A 229 -2.28 -9.31 -9.40
CA ALA A 229 -3.45 -8.60 -8.89
C ALA A 229 -4.68 -9.51 -8.76
N LEU A 230 -4.94 -10.37 -9.74
CA LEU A 230 -6.05 -11.32 -9.69
C LEU A 230 -5.86 -12.37 -8.60
N LEU A 231 -4.65 -12.95 -8.47
CA LEU A 231 -4.35 -13.89 -7.38
C LEU A 231 -4.44 -13.22 -6.00
N ALA A 232 -4.03 -11.95 -5.89
CA ALA A 232 -4.18 -11.18 -4.66
C ALA A 232 -5.66 -10.97 -4.32
N ALA A 233 -6.46 -10.52 -5.29
CA ALA A 233 -7.89 -10.27 -5.11
C ALA A 233 -8.63 -11.54 -4.65
N GLU A 234 -8.36 -12.70 -5.27
CA GLU A 234 -8.94 -13.99 -4.89
C GLU A 234 -8.65 -14.33 -3.42
N ARG A 235 -7.37 -14.25 -3.01
CA ARG A 235 -6.99 -14.65 -1.66
C ARG A 235 -7.53 -13.69 -0.61
N ILE A 236 -7.44 -12.38 -0.86
CA ILE A 236 -7.92 -11.37 0.08
C ILE A 236 -9.45 -11.43 0.22
N ALA A 237 -10.18 -11.53 -0.89
CA ALA A 237 -11.64 -11.62 -0.87
C ALA A 237 -12.15 -12.78 0.00
N ARG A 238 -11.45 -13.93 -0.05
CA ARG A 238 -11.79 -15.13 0.70
C ARG A 238 -11.41 -15.03 2.18
N SER A 239 -10.30 -14.39 2.51
CA SER A 239 -9.68 -14.45 3.84
C SER A 239 -9.97 -13.23 4.71
N LEU A 240 -10.13 -12.03 4.13
CA LEU A 240 -10.28 -10.80 4.89
C LEU A 240 -11.50 -10.82 5.86
N PRO A 241 -12.71 -11.21 5.45
CA PRO A 241 -13.84 -11.29 6.40
C PRO A 241 -13.61 -12.31 7.52
N ARG A 242 -12.91 -13.41 7.21
CA ARG A 242 -12.60 -14.47 8.17
C ARG A 242 -11.64 -13.97 9.23
N VAL A 243 -10.51 -13.40 8.81
CA VAL A 243 -9.44 -12.96 9.72
C VAL A 243 -9.85 -11.75 10.58
N VAL A 244 -10.76 -10.90 10.07
CA VAL A 244 -11.32 -9.79 10.86
C VAL A 244 -12.26 -10.32 11.94
N ARG A 245 -13.06 -11.35 11.63
CA ARG A 245 -13.98 -11.99 12.59
C ARG A 245 -13.25 -12.84 13.62
N ASP A 246 -12.24 -13.57 13.18
CA ASP A 246 -11.39 -14.43 14.02
C ASP A 246 -9.91 -14.21 13.67
N GLY A 247 -9.24 -13.39 14.46
CA GLY A 247 -7.81 -13.11 14.30
C GLY A 247 -6.91 -14.32 14.54
N GLY A 248 -7.45 -15.40 15.15
CA GLY A 248 -6.76 -16.66 15.38
C GLY A 248 -6.85 -17.65 14.21
N ASP A 249 -7.60 -17.35 13.15
CA ASP A 249 -7.68 -18.17 11.94
C ASP A 249 -6.35 -18.09 11.16
N LYS A 250 -5.45 -19.04 11.45
CA LYS A 250 -4.09 -19.08 10.90
C LYS A 250 -4.08 -19.20 9.36
N ASP A 251 -4.98 -20.01 8.81
CA ASP A 251 -5.08 -20.18 7.36
C ASP A 251 -5.49 -18.87 6.68
N ALA A 252 -6.45 -18.14 7.29
CA ALA A 252 -6.85 -16.84 6.78
C ALA A 252 -5.73 -15.79 6.96
N ARG A 253 -4.93 -15.84 8.05
CA ARG A 253 -3.74 -15.00 8.22
C ARG A 253 -2.69 -15.27 7.15
N ALA A 254 -2.40 -16.54 6.87
CA ALA A 254 -1.47 -16.94 5.82
C ALA A 254 -1.94 -16.47 4.43
N ASP A 255 -3.22 -16.68 4.10
CA ASP A 255 -3.81 -16.21 2.85
C ASP A 255 -3.78 -14.68 2.73
N MET A 256 -4.07 -13.93 3.82
CA MET A 256 -3.96 -12.47 3.84
C MET A 256 -2.53 -11.99 3.61
N SER A 257 -1.54 -12.59 4.28
CA SER A 257 -0.13 -12.22 4.11
C SER A 257 0.34 -12.49 2.68
N TYR A 258 -0.05 -13.64 2.12
CA TYR A 258 0.27 -13.98 0.75
C TYR A 258 -0.45 -13.07 -0.26
N GLY A 259 -1.74 -12.79 -0.04
CA GLY A 259 -2.53 -11.88 -0.88
C GLY A 259 -1.99 -10.45 -0.86
N SER A 260 -1.65 -9.92 0.32
CA SER A 260 -1.04 -8.59 0.48
C SER A 260 0.32 -8.51 -0.24
N MET A 261 1.15 -9.53 -0.11
CA MET A 261 2.43 -9.63 -0.82
C MET A 261 2.22 -9.61 -2.35
N LEU A 262 1.28 -10.38 -2.88
CA LEU A 262 0.95 -10.39 -4.31
C LEU A 262 0.43 -9.03 -4.78
N ALA A 263 -0.44 -8.36 -3.99
CA ALA A 263 -0.90 -7.00 -4.27
C ALA A 263 0.28 -6.01 -4.32
N GLY A 264 1.23 -6.14 -3.39
CA GLY A 264 2.49 -5.37 -3.38
C GLY A 264 3.30 -5.54 -4.67
N LEU A 265 3.46 -6.78 -5.16
CA LEU A 265 4.11 -7.06 -6.44
C LEU A 265 3.36 -6.45 -7.63
N ALA A 266 2.03 -6.42 -7.60
CA ALA A 266 1.24 -5.83 -8.66
C ALA A 266 1.39 -4.30 -8.70
N PHE A 267 1.08 -3.61 -7.59
CA PHE A 267 1.01 -2.15 -7.60
C PHE A 267 2.39 -1.48 -7.59
N SER A 268 3.44 -2.15 -7.17
CA SER A 268 4.81 -1.63 -7.27
C SER A 268 5.23 -1.27 -8.71
N HIS A 269 4.52 -1.80 -9.70
CA HIS A 269 4.74 -1.53 -11.12
C HIS A 269 3.54 -0.84 -11.79
N ALA A 270 2.32 -1.34 -11.54
CA ALA A 270 1.11 -0.78 -12.11
C ALA A 270 0.79 0.60 -11.52
N GLY A 271 1.09 0.79 -10.23
CA GLY A 271 0.68 1.96 -9.47
C GLY A 271 -0.78 1.87 -9.02
N ASN A 272 -1.15 2.76 -8.09
CA ASN A 272 -2.52 2.97 -7.62
C ASN A 272 -3.21 4.09 -8.40
N ALA A 273 -4.48 4.36 -8.11
CA ALA A 273 -5.34 5.24 -8.90
C ALA A 273 -6.09 6.28 -8.03
N ALA A 274 -7.28 6.68 -8.47
CA ALA A 274 -8.07 7.74 -7.83
C ALA A 274 -8.44 7.47 -6.36
N PRO A 275 -8.83 6.28 -5.90
CA PRO A 275 -9.11 6.04 -4.47
C PRO A 275 -7.97 6.48 -3.57
N HIS A 276 -6.74 6.10 -3.88
CA HIS A 276 -5.56 6.51 -3.13
C HIS A 276 -5.28 8.02 -3.23
N ALA A 277 -5.47 8.62 -4.41
CA ALA A 277 -5.26 10.05 -4.60
C ALA A 277 -6.26 10.88 -3.77
N LEU A 278 -7.53 10.49 -3.76
CA LEU A 278 -8.62 11.14 -3.03
C LEU A 278 -8.46 10.97 -1.51
N GLN A 279 -7.92 9.84 -1.06
CA GLN A 279 -7.66 9.61 0.36
C GLN A 279 -6.60 10.56 0.94
N TYR A 280 -5.65 11.04 0.17
CA TYR A 280 -4.58 11.89 0.72
C TYR A 280 -5.12 13.18 1.38
N PRO A 281 -5.90 14.03 0.71
CA PRO A 281 -6.47 15.22 1.35
C PRO A 281 -7.48 14.88 2.45
N ILE A 282 -8.27 13.82 2.28
CA ILE A 282 -9.25 13.38 3.28
C ILE A 282 -8.52 12.94 4.56
N GLY A 283 -7.54 12.05 4.44
CA GLY A 283 -6.77 11.56 5.59
C GLY A 283 -5.99 12.66 6.30
N ALA A 284 -5.48 13.64 5.57
CA ALA A 284 -4.81 14.81 6.16
C ALA A 284 -5.80 15.68 6.98
N ALA A 285 -7.03 15.84 6.51
CA ALA A 285 -8.04 16.68 7.16
C ALA A 285 -8.75 15.98 8.34
N THR A 286 -8.98 14.67 8.24
CA THR A 286 -9.82 13.92 9.19
C THR A 286 -9.04 12.98 10.10
N HIS A 287 -7.76 12.79 9.83
CA HIS A 287 -6.93 11.75 10.47
C HIS A 287 -7.47 10.32 10.28
N THR A 288 -8.28 10.11 9.24
CA THR A 288 -8.81 8.80 8.89
C THR A 288 -7.68 7.82 8.56
N PRO A 289 -7.67 6.61 9.13
CA PRO A 289 -6.70 5.58 8.75
C PRO A 289 -6.68 5.34 7.24
N HIS A 290 -5.48 5.22 6.68
CA HIS A 290 -5.29 5.21 5.22
C HIS A 290 -6.16 4.17 4.51
N GLY A 291 -6.03 2.90 4.89
CA GLY A 291 -6.76 1.81 4.24
C GLY A 291 -8.29 1.89 4.43
N LEU A 292 -8.76 2.44 5.58
CA LEU A 292 -10.19 2.70 5.77
C LEU A 292 -10.70 3.65 4.69
N GLY A 293 -10.04 4.80 4.50
CA GLY A 293 -10.50 5.80 3.55
C GLY A 293 -10.35 5.36 2.09
N VAL A 294 -9.28 4.63 1.74
CA VAL A 294 -9.12 4.07 0.40
C VAL A 294 -10.22 3.04 0.13
N GLY A 295 -10.49 2.14 1.09
CA GLY A 295 -11.55 1.14 0.99
C GLY A 295 -12.93 1.76 0.80
N LEU A 296 -13.27 2.78 1.60
CA LEU A 296 -14.53 3.53 1.47
C LEU A 296 -14.70 4.14 0.07
N LEU A 297 -13.63 4.69 -0.50
CA LEU A 297 -13.68 5.37 -1.81
C LEU A 297 -13.69 4.40 -3.00
N LEU A 298 -13.21 3.16 -2.82
CA LEU A 298 -13.01 2.21 -3.91
C LEU A 298 -14.29 1.97 -4.73
N PRO A 299 -15.46 1.58 -4.16
CA PRO A 299 -16.65 1.27 -4.93
C PRO A 299 -17.15 2.45 -5.78
N TYR A 300 -17.02 3.68 -5.28
CA TYR A 300 -17.45 4.88 -5.99
C TYR A 300 -16.53 5.22 -7.16
N ALA A 301 -15.22 5.07 -6.99
CA ALA A 301 -14.25 5.31 -8.05
C ALA A 301 -14.33 4.25 -9.16
N LEU A 302 -14.59 2.98 -8.80
CA LEU A 302 -14.79 1.90 -9.76
C LEU A 302 -16.08 2.09 -10.55
N ASP A 303 -17.17 2.48 -9.89
CA ASP A 303 -18.45 2.74 -10.54
C ASP A 303 -18.36 3.92 -11.51
N ALA A 304 -17.68 4.99 -11.13
CA ALA A 304 -17.43 6.14 -12.03
C ALA A 304 -16.59 5.78 -13.27
N ALA A 305 -15.79 4.70 -13.18
CA ALA A 305 -14.97 4.21 -14.28
C ALA A 305 -15.58 3.01 -15.02
N ARG A 306 -16.79 2.57 -14.66
CA ARG A 306 -17.40 1.29 -15.12
C ARG A 306 -17.46 1.14 -16.63
N ASP A 307 -17.71 2.22 -17.37
CA ASP A 307 -17.78 2.18 -18.84
C ASP A 307 -16.41 1.81 -19.48
N ALA A 308 -15.32 2.09 -18.79
CA ALA A 308 -13.96 1.82 -19.26
C ALA A 308 -13.39 0.47 -18.79
N ILE A 309 -13.95 -0.12 -17.71
CA ILE A 309 -13.39 -1.31 -17.05
C ILE A 309 -14.41 -2.39 -16.69
N GLY A 310 -15.63 -2.31 -17.20
CA GLY A 310 -16.70 -3.27 -16.83
C GLY A 310 -16.33 -4.72 -17.11
N ASP A 311 -15.65 -5.00 -18.22
CA ASP A 311 -15.09 -6.31 -18.55
C ASP A 311 -14.11 -6.82 -17.47
N ARG A 312 -13.30 -5.91 -16.92
CA ARG A 312 -12.33 -6.24 -15.87
C ARG A 312 -12.98 -6.43 -14.51
N LEU A 313 -14.03 -5.64 -14.19
CA LEU A 313 -14.82 -5.83 -12.98
C LEU A 313 -15.58 -7.17 -13.00
N ALA A 314 -16.08 -7.57 -14.18
CA ALA A 314 -16.69 -8.89 -14.36
C ALA A 314 -15.68 -10.05 -14.12
N VAL A 315 -14.41 -9.88 -14.51
CA VAL A 315 -13.36 -10.84 -14.19
C VAL A 315 -13.11 -10.88 -12.68
N LEU A 316 -13.03 -9.71 -12.01
CA LEU A 316 -12.86 -9.63 -10.55
C LEU A 316 -14.02 -10.32 -9.82
N ALA A 317 -15.28 -10.18 -10.29
CA ALA A 317 -16.41 -10.88 -9.73
C ALA A 317 -16.18 -12.40 -9.71
N ARG A 318 -15.76 -12.96 -10.85
CA ARG A 318 -15.47 -14.41 -10.99
C ARG A 318 -14.33 -14.86 -10.07
N VAL A 319 -13.26 -14.07 -10.03
CA VAL A 319 -12.06 -14.38 -9.22
C VAL A 319 -12.34 -14.28 -7.71
N CYS A 320 -13.18 -13.33 -7.30
CA CYS A 320 -13.64 -13.23 -5.91
C CYS A 320 -14.67 -14.30 -5.52
N GLY A 321 -15.00 -15.22 -6.43
CA GLY A 321 -15.88 -16.38 -6.16
C GLY A 321 -17.37 -16.05 -6.19
N LEU A 322 -17.77 -14.97 -6.87
CA LEU A 322 -19.19 -14.62 -7.01
C LEU A 322 -19.85 -15.48 -8.10
N ASP A 323 -21.10 -15.86 -7.87
CA ASP A 323 -21.87 -16.62 -8.86
C ASP A 323 -22.39 -15.69 -9.97
N VAL A 324 -21.60 -15.60 -11.03
CA VAL A 324 -21.87 -14.80 -12.24
C VAL A 324 -21.73 -15.64 -13.51
N THR A 325 -21.99 -16.96 -13.41
CA THR A 325 -21.73 -17.94 -14.49
C THR A 325 -22.46 -17.56 -15.77
N ASP A 326 -23.74 -17.18 -15.68
CA ASP A 326 -24.61 -16.83 -16.81
C ASP A 326 -24.86 -15.33 -16.94
N ALA A 327 -24.17 -14.50 -16.14
CA ALA A 327 -24.33 -13.06 -16.16
C ALA A 327 -23.55 -12.40 -17.30
N SER A 328 -24.13 -11.35 -17.89
CA SER A 328 -23.40 -10.42 -18.73
C SER A 328 -22.31 -9.68 -17.93
N ASP A 329 -21.34 -9.08 -18.60
CA ASP A 329 -20.30 -8.32 -17.91
C ASP A 329 -20.89 -7.13 -17.12
N ALA A 330 -22.00 -6.53 -17.57
CA ALA A 330 -22.69 -5.49 -16.84
C ALA A 330 -23.31 -6.00 -15.52
N GLU A 331 -24.03 -7.13 -15.57
CA GLU A 331 -24.61 -7.77 -14.39
C GLU A 331 -23.53 -8.27 -13.41
N ALA A 332 -22.44 -8.83 -13.94
CA ALA A 332 -21.30 -9.26 -13.14
C ALA A 332 -20.61 -8.06 -12.45
N THR A 333 -20.51 -6.91 -13.15
CA THR A 333 -20.02 -5.65 -12.58
C THR A 333 -20.91 -5.17 -11.43
N ASP A 334 -22.23 -5.16 -11.60
CA ASP A 334 -23.17 -4.76 -10.55
C ASP A 334 -23.10 -5.71 -9.34
N THR A 335 -22.95 -7.01 -9.60
CA THR A 335 -22.76 -8.03 -8.56
C THR A 335 -21.46 -7.77 -7.78
N PHE A 336 -20.36 -7.48 -8.47
CA PHE A 336 -19.08 -7.18 -7.83
C PHE A 336 -19.15 -5.94 -6.93
N LEU A 337 -19.72 -4.85 -7.44
CA LEU A 337 -19.83 -3.60 -6.69
C LEU A 337 -20.77 -3.74 -5.48
N THR A 338 -21.86 -4.50 -5.62
CA THR A 338 -22.76 -4.80 -4.50
C THR A 338 -22.07 -5.68 -3.45
N TRP A 339 -21.34 -6.70 -3.88
CA TRP A 339 -20.55 -7.54 -2.98
C TRP A 339 -19.47 -6.72 -2.24
N LEU A 340 -18.84 -5.76 -2.92
CA LEU A 340 -17.83 -4.89 -2.29
C LEU A 340 -18.45 -4.05 -1.18
N ASP A 341 -19.66 -3.51 -1.36
CA ASP A 341 -20.36 -2.79 -0.28
C ASP A 341 -20.64 -3.71 0.93
N VAL A 342 -21.03 -4.96 0.68
CA VAL A 342 -21.25 -5.95 1.75
C VAL A 342 -19.93 -6.28 2.46
N LEU A 343 -18.84 -6.50 1.70
CA LEU A 343 -17.51 -6.74 2.29
C LEU A 343 -17.09 -5.60 3.21
N LEU A 344 -17.22 -4.35 2.75
CA LEU A 344 -16.85 -3.17 3.52
C LEU A 344 -17.65 -3.07 4.82
N ALA A 345 -18.96 -3.32 4.75
CA ALA A 345 -19.83 -3.34 5.94
C ALA A 345 -19.43 -4.46 6.91
N ASP A 346 -19.16 -5.67 6.42
CA ASP A 346 -18.78 -6.84 7.23
C ASP A 346 -17.47 -6.64 8.01
N ILE A 347 -16.53 -5.88 7.45
CA ILE A 347 -15.25 -5.57 8.09
C ILE A 347 -15.26 -4.23 8.85
N GLY A 348 -16.43 -3.56 8.94
CA GLY A 348 -16.60 -2.35 9.73
C GLY A 348 -16.08 -1.06 9.09
N ILE A 349 -15.96 -1.00 7.77
CA ILE A 349 -15.65 0.24 7.06
C ILE A 349 -16.93 1.09 6.96
N PRO A 350 -16.89 2.39 7.35
CA PRO A 350 -18.03 3.30 7.21
C PRO A 350 -18.54 3.39 5.78
N ALA A 351 -19.86 3.58 5.63
CA ALA A 351 -20.49 3.60 4.31
C ALA A 351 -20.25 4.91 3.54
N THR A 352 -20.06 6.04 4.26
CA THR A 352 -20.00 7.36 3.64
C THR A 352 -18.86 8.23 4.18
N LEU A 353 -18.44 9.21 3.37
CA LEU A 353 -17.49 10.23 3.82
C LEU A 353 -18.08 11.11 4.95
N ALA A 354 -19.41 11.26 5.02
CA ALA A 354 -20.08 11.96 6.10
C ALA A 354 -19.87 11.26 7.44
N ASP A 355 -19.88 9.91 7.47
CA ASP A 355 -19.68 9.09 8.67
C ASP A 355 -18.26 9.24 9.27
N ILE A 356 -17.28 9.63 8.46
CA ILE A 356 -15.91 9.90 8.91
C ILE A 356 -15.61 11.39 9.12
N GLY A 357 -16.66 12.23 9.15
CA GLY A 357 -16.56 13.65 9.50
C GLY A 357 -16.11 14.57 8.37
N VAL A 358 -16.12 14.13 7.11
CA VAL A 358 -15.82 14.98 5.96
C VAL A 358 -16.94 15.99 5.75
N ALA A 359 -16.59 17.28 5.75
CA ALA A 359 -17.56 18.33 5.43
C ALA A 359 -17.80 18.40 3.91
N ARG A 360 -19.08 18.41 3.50
CA ARG A 360 -19.44 18.46 2.06
C ARG A 360 -18.84 19.66 1.32
N ALA A 361 -18.67 20.78 2.02
CA ALA A 361 -18.09 21.99 1.46
C ALA A 361 -16.61 21.83 1.03
N ASP A 362 -15.89 20.85 1.61
CA ASP A 362 -14.48 20.59 1.31
C ASP A 362 -14.28 19.69 0.07
N LEU A 363 -15.32 19.01 -0.41
CA LEU A 363 -15.19 18.04 -1.51
C LEU A 363 -14.55 18.61 -2.78
N PRO A 364 -14.93 19.82 -3.27
CA PRO A 364 -14.27 20.38 -4.45
C PRO A 364 -12.78 20.65 -4.24
N ARG A 365 -12.38 21.13 -3.04
CA ARG A 365 -10.99 21.34 -2.67
C ARG A 365 -10.21 20.02 -2.63
N PHE A 366 -10.77 18.98 -2.05
CA PHE A 366 -10.14 17.66 -2.00
C PHE A 366 -9.98 17.05 -3.41
N ALA A 367 -10.96 17.22 -4.28
CA ALA A 367 -10.87 16.80 -5.68
C ALA A 367 -9.74 17.52 -6.43
N GLU A 368 -9.60 18.84 -6.25
CA GLU A 368 -8.51 19.61 -6.85
C GLU A 368 -7.14 19.14 -6.34
N MET A 369 -6.98 18.98 -5.01
CA MET A 369 -5.75 18.50 -4.39
C MET A 369 -5.36 17.09 -4.88
N ALA A 370 -6.33 16.18 -4.95
CA ALA A 370 -6.15 14.82 -5.46
C ALA A 370 -5.74 14.81 -6.94
N GLY A 371 -6.34 15.69 -7.75
CA GLY A 371 -5.96 15.89 -9.16
C GLY A 371 -4.49 16.27 -9.36
N GLY A 372 -3.89 16.95 -8.37
CA GLY A 372 -2.47 17.29 -8.34
C GLY A 372 -1.53 16.09 -8.06
N VAL A 373 -2.05 14.95 -7.58
CA VAL A 373 -1.25 13.74 -7.31
C VAL A 373 -1.08 12.94 -8.60
N THR A 374 -0.36 13.53 -9.55
CA THR A 374 -0.25 13.04 -10.95
C THR A 374 0.12 11.57 -11.05
N ARG A 375 1.06 11.07 -10.21
CA ARG A 375 1.52 9.67 -10.25
C ARG A 375 0.39 8.65 -10.01
N LEU A 376 -0.67 9.02 -9.29
CA LEU A 376 -1.83 8.17 -9.02
C LEU A 376 -2.94 8.42 -10.06
N ILE A 377 -3.27 9.67 -10.30
CA ILE A 377 -4.37 10.06 -11.16
C ILE A 377 -4.17 9.59 -12.62
N GLN A 378 -2.95 9.62 -13.12
CA GLN A 378 -2.65 9.14 -14.49
C GLN A 378 -2.96 7.66 -14.71
N ASN A 379 -3.04 6.85 -13.64
CA ASN A 379 -3.36 5.42 -13.73
C ASN A 379 -4.87 5.15 -13.67
N HIS A 380 -5.67 6.14 -13.23
CA HIS A 380 -7.11 5.94 -13.09
C HIS A 380 -7.78 5.73 -14.46
N PRO A 381 -8.59 4.68 -14.65
CA PRO A 381 -9.19 4.36 -15.95
C PRO A 381 -10.33 5.33 -16.35
N GLY A 382 -11.00 5.95 -15.38
CA GLY A 382 -12.08 6.90 -15.60
C GLY A 382 -11.61 8.35 -15.83
N PRO A 383 -12.55 9.30 -15.99
CA PRO A 383 -12.24 10.73 -16.05
C PRO A 383 -11.60 11.23 -14.75
N THR A 384 -10.66 12.17 -14.85
CA THR A 384 -9.84 12.65 -13.73
C THR A 384 -9.77 14.18 -13.62
N ASP A 385 -10.62 14.88 -14.36
CA ASP A 385 -10.82 16.32 -14.14
C ASP A 385 -11.47 16.60 -12.77
N THR A 386 -11.32 17.81 -12.27
CA THR A 386 -11.82 18.18 -10.94
C THR A 386 -13.32 17.95 -10.78
N ALA A 387 -14.11 18.15 -11.82
CA ALA A 387 -15.56 17.92 -11.75
C ALA A 387 -15.89 16.43 -11.58
N SER A 388 -15.21 15.55 -12.33
CA SER A 388 -15.35 14.09 -12.23
C SER A 388 -14.90 13.56 -10.86
N LEU A 389 -13.77 14.03 -10.35
CA LEU A 389 -13.28 13.66 -9.01
C LEU A 389 -14.23 14.19 -7.91
N THR A 390 -14.78 15.40 -8.06
CA THR A 390 -15.79 15.92 -7.14
C THR A 390 -17.05 15.07 -7.16
N ALA A 391 -17.48 14.61 -8.32
CA ALA A 391 -18.65 13.74 -8.45
C ALA A 391 -18.45 12.39 -7.73
N ILE A 392 -17.26 11.79 -7.80
CA ILE A 392 -16.91 10.60 -7.01
C ILE A 392 -17.05 10.89 -5.51
N LEU A 393 -16.50 12.00 -5.04
CA LEU A 393 -16.57 12.39 -3.63
C LEU A 393 -17.99 12.69 -3.17
N GLU A 394 -18.81 13.33 -4.01
CA GLU A 394 -20.23 13.60 -3.69
C GLU A 394 -21.02 12.30 -3.52
N ALA A 395 -20.82 11.32 -4.39
CA ALA A 395 -21.45 10.02 -4.25
C ALA A 395 -21.00 9.29 -2.99
N ALA A 396 -19.71 9.30 -2.72
CA ALA A 396 -19.17 8.71 -1.50
C ALA A 396 -19.64 9.44 -0.24
N TRP A 397 -19.93 10.73 -0.33
CA TRP A 397 -20.47 11.51 0.78
C TRP A 397 -21.94 11.19 1.07
N ILE A 398 -22.74 10.97 0.01
CA ILE A 398 -24.18 10.65 0.10
C ILE A 398 -24.39 9.15 0.36
N GLY A 399 -23.47 8.27 -0.05
CA GLY A 399 -23.64 6.83 -0.06
C GLY A 399 -24.46 6.32 -1.24
N ASP A 400 -24.48 7.05 -2.37
CA ASP A 400 -25.31 6.73 -3.53
C ASP A 400 -24.50 6.72 -4.82
N ARG A 401 -24.25 5.53 -5.38
CA ARG A 401 -23.56 5.33 -6.65
C ARG A 401 -24.40 5.63 -7.87
N THR A 402 -25.74 5.58 -7.77
CA THR A 402 -26.66 5.70 -8.92
C THR A 402 -26.62 7.08 -9.59
N ARG A 403 -26.01 8.10 -8.96
CA ARG A 403 -25.89 9.45 -9.47
C ARG A 403 -24.70 9.70 -10.40
N HIS A 404 -23.86 8.69 -10.64
CA HIS A 404 -22.67 8.79 -11.51
C HIS A 404 -22.95 8.55 -13.00
N VAL A 405 -24.20 8.53 -13.45
CA VAL A 405 -24.47 8.55 -14.89
C VAL A 405 -23.94 9.87 -15.44
N LEU A 406 -22.71 9.86 -15.97
CA LEU A 406 -22.16 10.98 -16.73
C LEU A 406 -23.20 11.41 -17.77
N THR A 407 -23.49 12.70 -17.86
CA THR A 407 -24.35 13.21 -18.93
C THR A 407 -23.71 12.86 -20.27
N PRO A 408 -24.50 12.71 -21.38
CA PRO A 408 -23.95 12.39 -22.70
C PRO A 408 -22.82 13.34 -23.16
N GLU A 409 -22.81 14.58 -22.64
CA GLU A 409 -21.80 15.61 -22.94
C GLU A 409 -20.45 15.40 -22.20
N GLN A 410 -20.42 14.57 -21.15
CA GLN A 410 -19.23 14.24 -20.35
C GLN A 410 -18.57 12.90 -20.77
N ARG A 411 -19.14 12.23 -21.80
CA ARG A 411 -18.70 10.89 -22.25
C ARG A 411 -17.57 10.91 -23.30
N TRP A 412 -17.00 12.11 -23.65
CA TRP A 412 -15.93 12.24 -24.65
C TRP A 412 -14.81 13.18 -24.23
#